data_ec48403b39bb46017217cdf142a5cc48
#
_entry.id   ec48403b39bb46017217cdf142a5cc48
#
_cell.length_a   1.000
_cell.length_b   1.000
_cell.length_c   1.000
_cell.angle_alpha   90.00
_cell.angle_beta   90.00
_cell.angle_gamma   90.00
#
_symmetry.space_group_name_H-M   'P 1'
#
loop_
_entity.id
_entity.type
_entity.pdbx_description
1 polymer ?
#
loop_
_entity_poly.entity_id
_entity_poly.type
_entity_poly.pdbx_seq_one_letter_code
_entity_poly.pdbx_strand_id
1 'polypeptide(L)'
;MSFDMTTFGITLVYVLILQPFALLQILPFRRVLPRVQKRHILLFWCLLIALEVGLITAIVSLDVFPLRQTAYWRLGYLVWIPQFVLALCFTRRFWTGHIFIAAFRILFSGIIYTVTRAILLTFCPDRLLPSLYFEQILLYGALSLLAFPFLVRFFTDTFRHFEVASTRRYWRVITLIPVLLAAELLYQSLLDSQEKILDLLLPRLMLLLVIVLLMASIRSSQREVYRELQVFEKEHELQQQLVSTVYYVKRSEESRQRMAVLYEKKRQYIDHLLELVRHRDREGTLTYIEALGAQLSRTKLLQYCKNILINAALTVYFARAKELSISVTATIDLPEELFCSGDLSIVLSNLVENALIASQKQPPSARHIVVMTMCQGNVVNVLVKNRFDAVVELDEEGLPVTHVRGHGLGMKSLARFRDKYGATVFCQQKEGWFTTYIQIPPTASS
;
A
#
# COMPACT_ATOMS: atom_id res chain seq x y z
N MET A 1 8.21 50.26 -30.27
CA MET A 1 8.78 49.33 -29.28
C MET A 1 9.46 48.21 -30.07
N SER A 2 10.78 48.31 -30.32
CA SER A 2 11.51 47.22 -31.00
C SER A 2 11.69 46.08 -30.00
N PHE A 3 11.10 44.95 -30.32
CA PHE A 3 11.32 43.70 -29.58
C PHE A 3 12.82 43.36 -29.69
N ASP A 4 13.55 43.48 -28.59
CA ASP A 4 14.98 43.14 -28.56
C ASP A 4 15.14 41.62 -28.51
N MET A 5 15.41 41.02 -29.68
CA MET A 5 15.61 39.56 -29.84
C MET A 5 16.77 39.05 -29.01
N THR A 6 17.76 39.89 -28.70
CA THR A 6 18.90 39.51 -27.85
C THR A 6 18.47 39.37 -26.39
N THR A 7 17.68 40.32 -25.89
CA THR A 7 17.11 40.24 -24.55
C THR A 7 16.19 39.04 -24.38
N PHE A 8 15.35 38.75 -25.40
CA PHE A 8 14.50 37.56 -25.40
C PHE A 8 15.34 36.26 -25.33
N GLY A 9 16.38 36.14 -26.17
CA GLY A 9 17.25 34.97 -26.20
C GLY A 9 17.96 34.72 -24.86
N ILE A 10 18.49 35.78 -24.26
CA ILE A 10 19.17 35.66 -22.93
C ILE A 10 18.17 35.28 -21.85
N THR A 11 16.97 35.86 -21.83
CA THR A 11 15.91 35.54 -20.88
C THR A 11 15.45 34.09 -21.02
N LEU A 12 15.28 33.61 -22.24
CA LEU A 12 14.93 32.23 -22.52
C LEU A 12 15.97 31.24 -21.91
N VAL A 13 17.26 31.50 -22.23
CA VAL A 13 18.37 30.66 -21.67
C VAL A 13 18.38 30.73 -20.15
N TYR A 14 18.18 31.90 -19.56
CA TYR A 14 18.14 32.09 -18.13
C TYR A 14 17.00 31.26 -17.46
N VAL A 15 15.77 31.40 -17.98
CA VAL A 15 14.63 30.65 -17.44
C VAL A 15 14.81 29.16 -17.59
N LEU A 16 15.33 28.69 -18.73
CA LEU A 16 15.59 27.26 -18.96
C LEU A 16 16.65 26.68 -18.01
N ILE A 17 17.69 27.43 -17.70
CA ILE A 17 18.75 27.05 -16.77
C ILE A 17 18.22 26.89 -15.33
N LEU A 18 17.17 27.63 -14.96
CA LEU A 18 16.52 27.50 -13.65
C LEU A 18 15.58 26.30 -13.52
N GLN A 19 15.14 25.69 -14.64
CA GLN A 19 14.17 24.61 -14.65
C GLN A 19 14.62 23.33 -13.91
N PRO A 20 15.89 22.87 -13.96
CA PRO A 20 16.31 21.72 -13.18
C PRO A 20 15.97 21.84 -11.69
N PHE A 21 16.27 23.01 -11.10
CA PHE A 21 15.94 23.26 -9.70
C PHE A 21 14.44 23.35 -9.44
N ALA A 22 13.67 23.85 -10.40
CA ALA A 22 12.23 23.91 -10.32
C ALA A 22 11.58 22.52 -10.35
N LEU A 23 12.09 21.62 -11.19
CA LEU A 23 11.63 20.22 -11.29
C LEU A 23 11.81 19.43 -9.98
N LEU A 24 12.75 19.82 -9.10
CA LEU A 24 12.92 19.22 -7.78
C LEU A 24 11.65 19.30 -6.93
N GLN A 25 10.76 20.26 -7.19
CA GLN A 25 9.49 20.36 -6.45
C GLN A 25 8.53 19.21 -6.74
N ILE A 26 8.61 18.57 -7.89
CA ILE A 26 7.64 17.55 -8.32
C ILE A 26 8.27 16.16 -8.42
N LEU A 27 9.53 16.05 -8.85
CA LEU A 27 10.20 14.78 -9.10
C LEU A 27 10.16 13.79 -7.92
N PRO A 28 10.37 14.21 -6.66
CA PRO A 28 10.31 13.31 -5.52
C PRO A 28 8.93 12.67 -5.31
N PHE A 29 7.87 13.39 -5.68
CA PHE A 29 6.48 12.98 -5.49
C PHE A 29 5.86 12.27 -6.72
N ARG A 30 6.64 12.07 -7.80
CA ARG A 30 6.16 11.51 -9.08
C ARG A 30 5.48 10.14 -8.98
N ARG A 31 5.80 9.35 -7.94
CA ARG A 31 5.22 8.01 -7.74
C ARG A 31 3.79 8.07 -7.22
N VAL A 32 3.46 9.09 -6.46
CA VAL A 32 2.14 9.30 -5.85
C VAL A 32 1.13 9.92 -6.83
N LEU A 33 1.62 10.53 -7.91
CA LEU A 33 0.79 11.23 -8.88
C LEU A 33 0.20 10.27 -9.93
N PRO A 34 -1.13 10.26 -10.15
CA PRO A 34 -1.78 9.51 -11.23
C PRO A 34 -1.28 9.94 -12.62
N ARG A 35 -1.36 9.04 -13.60
CA ARG A 35 -0.88 9.32 -14.98
C ARG A 35 -1.54 10.54 -15.61
N VAL A 36 -2.83 10.74 -15.38
CA VAL A 36 -3.60 11.89 -15.91
C VAL A 36 -3.07 13.18 -15.33
N GLN A 37 -2.84 13.26 -14.02
CA GLN A 37 -2.30 14.45 -13.37
C GLN A 37 -0.89 14.78 -13.85
N LYS A 38 -0.04 13.80 -14.16
CA LYS A 38 1.30 14.02 -14.72
C LYS A 38 1.27 14.78 -16.05
N ARG A 39 0.30 14.46 -16.92
CA ARG A 39 0.12 15.17 -18.19
C ARG A 39 -0.31 16.63 -17.98
N HIS A 40 -1.26 16.86 -17.07
CA HIS A 40 -1.70 18.22 -16.74
C HIS A 40 -0.57 19.05 -16.12
N ILE A 41 0.21 18.48 -15.19
CA ILE A 41 1.37 19.15 -14.61
C ILE A 41 2.37 19.56 -15.69
N LEU A 42 2.70 18.66 -16.62
CA LEU A 42 3.62 18.98 -17.71
C LEU A 42 3.10 20.13 -18.59
N LEU A 43 1.81 20.10 -18.94
CA LEU A 43 1.17 21.11 -19.75
C LEU A 43 1.19 22.49 -19.06
N PHE A 44 0.77 22.55 -17.78
CA PHE A 44 0.81 23.77 -16.99
C PHE A 44 2.23 24.26 -16.76
N TRP A 45 3.20 23.36 -16.65
CA TRP A 45 4.61 23.71 -16.51
C TRP A 45 5.17 24.38 -17.76
N CYS A 46 4.88 23.84 -18.95
CA CYS A 46 5.29 24.44 -20.22
C CYS A 46 4.63 25.83 -20.42
N LEU A 47 3.34 25.97 -20.10
CA LEU A 47 2.63 27.23 -20.16
C LEU A 47 3.26 28.27 -19.21
N LEU A 48 3.62 27.86 -18.01
CA LEU A 48 4.24 28.68 -16.98
C LEU A 48 5.61 29.20 -17.45
N ILE A 49 6.46 28.33 -18.04
CA ILE A 49 7.73 28.71 -18.62
C ILE A 49 7.54 29.80 -19.70
N ALA A 50 6.58 29.61 -20.59
CA ALA A 50 6.29 30.59 -21.64
C ALA A 50 5.87 31.97 -21.08
N LEU A 51 5.03 31.92 -20.03
CA LEU A 51 4.57 33.13 -19.33
C LEU A 51 5.73 33.81 -18.58
N GLU A 52 6.61 33.06 -17.92
CA GLU A 52 7.79 33.54 -17.21
C GLU A 52 8.77 34.24 -18.18
N VAL A 53 9.07 33.60 -19.31
CA VAL A 53 9.92 34.21 -20.36
C VAL A 53 9.33 35.51 -20.88
N GLY A 54 8.03 35.52 -21.17
CA GLY A 54 7.34 36.74 -21.64
C GLY A 54 7.37 37.86 -20.61
N LEU A 55 7.04 37.55 -19.35
CA LEU A 55 7.00 38.52 -18.26
C LEU A 55 8.38 39.11 -17.96
N ILE A 56 9.40 38.27 -17.84
CA ILE A 56 10.78 38.71 -17.54
C ILE A 56 11.32 39.56 -18.73
N THR A 57 11.09 39.10 -19.96
CA THR A 57 11.49 39.89 -21.14
C THR A 57 10.84 41.25 -21.13
N ALA A 58 9.53 41.34 -20.81
CA ALA A 58 8.83 42.63 -20.73
C ALA A 58 9.40 43.53 -19.62
N ILE A 59 9.64 43.00 -18.41
CA ILE A 59 10.20 43.74 -17.28
C ILE A 59 11.61 44.31 -17.62
N VAL A 60 12.44 43.47 -18.26
CA VAL A 60 13.81 43.88 -18.63
C VAL A 60 13.80 44.88 -19.77
N SER A 61 12.93 44.69 -20.78
CA SER A 61 12.81 45.62 -21.95
C SER A 61 12.24 46.98 -21.59
N LEU A 62 11.35 47.05 -20.59
CA LEU A 62 10.73 48.29 -20.10
C LEU A 62 11.64 49.07 -19.15
N ASP A 63 12.81 48.55 -18.82
CA ASP A 63 13.76 49.17 -17.88
C ASP A 63 13.13 49.58 -16.52
N VAL A 64 12.12 48.81 -16.09
CA VAL A 64 11.34 49.05 -14.87
C VAL A 64 12.24 49.09 -13.63
N PHE A 65 13.38 48.37 -13.69
CA PHE A 65 14.42 48.40 -12.67
C PHE A 65 15.71 48.96 -13.26
N PRO A 66 16.29 50.01 -12.66
CA PRO A 66 17.50 50.68 -13.16
C PRO A 66 18.78 49.81 -13.13
N LEU A 67 18.66 48.54 -12.91
CA LEU A 67 19.75 47.62 -12.69
C LEU A 67 19.66 46.43 -13.64
N ARG A 68 19.85 46.63 -14.94
CA ARG A 68 19.87 45.58 -15.97
C ARG A 68 20.66 44.34 -15.57
N GLN A 69 21.71 44.48 -14.78
CA GLN A 69 22.67 43.42 -14.45
C GLN A 69 22.34 42.63 -13.16
N THR A 70 21.73 43.26 -12.17
CA THR A 70 21.31 42.60 -10.94
C THR A 70 19.83 42.13 -11.01
N ALA A 71 19.07 42.70 -11.95
CA ALA A 71 17.63 42.40 -12.11
C ALA A 71 17.36 40.93 -12.34
N TYR A 72 18.10 40.23 -13.21
CA TYR A 72 17.87 38.83 -13.50
C TYR A 72 17.97 37.93 -12.26
N TRP A 73 18.95 38.12 -11.41
CA TRP A 73 19.09 37.27 -10.20
C TRP A 73 17.98 37.50 -9.19
N ARG A 74 17.52 38.74 -9.03
CA ARG A 74 16.35 39.07 -8.21
C ARG A 74 15.05 38.56 -8.82
N LEU A 75 14.89 38.63 -10.15
CA LEU A 75 13.75 38.07 -10.88
C LEU A 75 13.69 36.55 -10.84
N GLY A 76 14.82 35.87 -10.61
CA GLY A 76 14.85 34.41 -10.42
C GLY A 76 13.93 33.91 -9.32
N TYR A 77 13.74 34.69 -8.27
CA TYR A 77 12.78 34.34 -7.21
C TYR A 77 11.33 34.40 -7.69
N LEU A 78 11.01 35.29 -8.65
CA LEU A 78 9.68 35.37 -9.26
C LEU A 78 9.35 34.15 -10.09
N VAL A 79 10.35 33.54 -10.74
CA VAL A 79 10.19 32.28 -11.47
C VAL A 79 9.83 31.13 -10.51
N TRP A 80 10.36 31.13 -9.31
CA TRP A 80 10.18 30.01 -8.37
C TRP A 80 8.84 30.00 -7.63
N ILE A 81 8.25 31.16 -7.39
CA ILE A 81 6.98 31.26 -6.65
C ILE A 81 5.82 30.59 -7.41
N PRO A 82 5.57 30.89 -8.70
CA PRO A 82 4.51 30.23 -9.45
C PRO A 82 4.69 28.71 -9.55
N GLN A 83 5.92 28.24 -9.72
CA GLN A 83 6.25 26.81 -9.79
C GLN A 83 6.02 26.10 -8.45
N PHE A 84 6.34 26.77 -7.32
CA PHE A 84 6.03 26.29 -5.98
C PHE A 84 4.51 26.19 -5.76
N VAL A 85 3.76 27.22 -6.15
CA VAL A 85 2.29 27.22 -6.07
C VAL A 85 1.70 26.09 -6.92
N LEU A 86 2.18 25.93 -8.16
CA LEU A 86 1.76 24.83 -9.02
C LEU A 86 1.98 23.47 -8.38
N ALA A 87 3.14 23.24 -7.79
CA ALA A 87 3.44 21.98 -7.09
C ALA A 87 2.50 21.75 -5.89
N LEU A 88 2.19 22.80 -5.13
CA LEU A 88 1.23 22.72 -4.01
C LEU A 88 -0.18 22.41 -4.48
N CYS A 89 -0.64 22.93 -5.61
CA CYS A 89 -1.98 22.65 -6.14
C CYS A 89 -2.18 21.15 -6.40
N PHE A 90 -1.18 20.48 -6.96
CA PHE A 90 -1.28 19.06 -7.30
C PHE A 90 -0.94 18.08 -6.17
N THR A 91 -0.14 18.55 -5.18
CA THR A 91 0.40 17.69 -4.12
C THR A 91 0.31 18.33 -2.74
N ARG A 92 -0.84 19.00 -2.44
CA ARG A 92 -1.10 19.72 -1.19
C ARG A 92 -0.84 18.89 0.08
N ARG A 93 -1.05 17.58 0.02
CA ARG A 93 -0.79 16.65 1.13
C ARG A 93 0.66 16.73 1.64
N PHE A 94 1.61 17.10 0.77
CA PHE A 94 3.05 17.14 1.05
C PHE A 94 3.61 18.56 1.24
N TRP A 95 2.79 19.52 1.68
CA TRP A 95 3.15 20.95 1.78
C TRP A 95 4.46 21.22 2.54
N THR A 96 4.73 20.48 3.66
CA THR A 96 5.98 20.59 4.43
C THR A 96 7.19 20.15 3.60
N GLY A 97 7.06 19.08 2.82
CA GLY A 97 8.08 18.63 1.89
C GLY A 97 8.38 19.67 0.80
N HIS A 98 7.36 20.34 0.29
CA HIS A 98 7.55 21.42 -0.69
C HIS A 98 8.29 22.61 -0.09
N ILE A 99 7.99 23.02 1.14
CA ILE A 99 8.73 24.10 1.83
C ILE A 99 10.19 23.67 2.05
N PHE A 100 10.42 22.43 2.49
CA PHE A 100 11.75 21.88 2.67
C PHE A 100 12.58 21.92 1.37
N ILE A 101 12.03 21.45 0.25
CA ILE A 101 12.70 21.48 -1.06
C ILE A 101 12.95 22.92 -1.51
N ALA A 102 11.98 23.84 -1.33
CA ALA A 102 12.12 25.23 -1.70
C ALA A 102 13.27 25.92 -0.92
N ALA A 103 13.38 25.67 0.39
CA ALA A 103 14.46 26.20 1.21
C ALA A 103 15.83 25.69 0.73
N PHE A 104 15.98 24.39 0.49
CA PHE A 104 17.21 23.81 -0.07
C PHE A 104 17.55 24.39 -1.45
N ARG A 105 16.54 24.60 -2.31
CA ARG A 105 16.71 25.21 -3.62
C ARG A 105 17.32 26.60 -3.52
N ILE A 106 16.81 27.42 -2.60
CA ILE A 106 17.34 28.77 -2.34
C ILE A 106 18.80 28.68 -1.87
N LEU A 107 19.09 27.77 -0.94
CA LEU A 107 20.45 27.57 -0.41
C LEU A 107 21.44 27.16 -1.50
N PHE A 108 21.14 26.13 -2.27
CA PHE A 108 22.02 25.67 -3.35
C PHE A 108 22.17 26.71 -4.46
N SER A 109 21.09 27.36 -4.86
CA SER A 109 21.15 28.43 -5.86
C SER A 109 22.05 29.58 -5.42
N GLY A 110 21.93 30.03 -4.17
CA GLY A 110 22.76 31.11 -3.65
C GLY A 110 24.25 30.74 -3.53
N ILE A 111 24.54 29.51 -3.14
CA ILE A 111 25.92 29.01 -3.08
C ILE A 111 26.51 28.92 -4.49
N ILE A 112 25.81 28.30 -5.45
CA ILE A 112 26.26 28.17 -6.84
C ILE A 112 26.45 29.56 -7.46
N TYR A 113 25.58 30.50 -7.19
CA TYR A 113 25.73 31.88 -7.63
C TYR A 113 27.00 32.52 -7.14
N THR A 114 27.31 32.41 -5.84
CA THR A 114 28.53 32.98 -5.23
C THR A 114 29.78 32.32 -5.81
N VAL A 115 29.80 30.99 -5.93
CA VAL A 115 30.92 30.23 -6.53
C VAL A 115 31.13 30.64 -7.99
N THR A 116 30.07 30.77 -8.77
CA THR A 116 30.13 31.23 -10.17
C THR A 116 30.80 32.60 -10.29
N ARG A 117 30.37 33.54 -9.45
CA ARG A 117 30.97 34.88 -9.45
C ARG A 117 32.43 34.88 -8.99
N ALA A 118 32.77 34.10 -7.96
CA ALA A 118 34.14 33.97 -7.49
C ALA A 118 35.08 33.40 -8.59
N ILE A 119 34.62 32.36 -9.31
CA ILE A 119 35.36 31.80 -10.46
C ILE A 119 35.59 32.87 -11.53
N LEU A 120 34.54 33.57 -11.96
CA LEU A 120 34.65 34.59 -13.00
C LEU A 120 35.60 35.73 -12.61
N LEU A 121 35.55 36.21 -11.36
CA LEU A 121 36.48 37.21 -10.83
C LEU A 121 37.93 36.73 -10.80
N THR A 122 38.14 35.46 -10.52
CA THR A 122 39.50 34.88 -10.48
C THR A 122 40.11 34.70 -11.86
N PHE A 123 39.30 34.25 -12.84
CA PHE A 123 39.79 33.96 -14.21
C PHE A 123 39.70 35.17 -15.16
N CYS A 124 38.89 36.17 -14.87
CA CYS A 124 38.70 37.35 -15.68
C CYS A 124 38.80 38.65 -14.85
N PRO A 125 39.90 38.90 -14.15
CA PRO A 125 40.05 40.05 -13.24
C PRO A 125 39.93 41.41 -13.92
N ASP A 126 40.33 41.47 -15.19
CA ASP A 126 40.33 42.73 -15.95
C ASP A 126 38.96 43.12 -16.53
N ARG A 127 37.96 42.27 -16.41
CA ARG A 127 36.63 42.54 -16.93
C ARG A 127 35.67 42.86 -15.79
N LEU A 128 34.88 43.94 -15.98
CA LEU A 128 33.80 44.23 -15.04
C LEU A 128 32.76 43.15 -15.08
N LEU A 129 32.29 42.69 -13.91
CA LEU A 129 31.22 41.67 -13.78
C LEU A 129 30.01 41.90 -14.70
N PRO A 130 29.60 43.17 -14.95
CA PRO A 130 28.54 43.43 -15.90
C PRO A 130 28.78 42.97 -17.34
N SER A 131 30.04 42.96 -17.78
CA SER A 131 30.38 42.48 -19.13
C SER A 131 30.44 40.97 -19.29
N LEU A 132 30.50 40.26 -18.15
CA LEU A 132 30.57 38.79 -18.07
C LEU A 132 29.20 38.15 -17.79
N TYR A 133 28.15 38.85 -18.07
CA TYR A 133 26.81 38.45 -17.69
C TYR A 133 26.35 37.11 -18.33
N PHE A 134 26.62 36.92 -19.62
CA PHE A 134 26.26 35.69 -20.35
C PHE A 134 27.08 34.49 -19.86
N GLU A 135 28.40 34.70 -19.69
CA GLU A 135 29.30 33.70 -19.14
C GLU A 135 28.85 33.25 -17.73
N GLN A 136 28.37 34.22 -16.93
CA GLN A 136 27.86 33.93 -15.59
C GLN A 136 26.61 33.03 -15.66
N ILE A 137 25.67 33.30 -16.57
CA ILE A 137 24.48 32.44 -16.75
C ILE A 137 24.88 31.03 -17.17
N LEU A 138 25.79 30.89 -18.13
CA LEU A 138 26.25 29.56 -18.60
C LEU A 138 26.97 28.78 -17.53
N LEU A 139 27.91 29.42 -16.79
CA LEU A 139 28.66 28.76 -15.74
C LEU A 139 27.74 28.34 -14.58
N TYR A 140 26.81 29.22 -14.19
CA TYR A 140 25.78 28.87 -13.23
C TYR A 140 24.95 27.67 -13.66
N GLY A 141 24.55 27.61 -14.94
CA GLY A 141 23.81 26.51 -15.52
C GLY A 141 24.59 25.20 -15.47
N ALA A 142 25.87 25.24 -15.85
CA ALA A 142 26.74 24.07 -15.80
C ALA A 142 26.90 23.50 -14.38
N LEU A 143 27.17 24.37 -13.41
CA LEU A 143 27.27 23.96 -11.99
C LEU A 143 25.93 23.45 -11.44
N SER A 144 24.81 24.07 -11.85
CA SER A 144 23.48 23.63 -11.45
C SER A 144 23.14 22.23 -12.01
N LEU A 145 23.49 21.97 -13.28
CA LEU A 145 23.31 20.66 -13.91
C LEU A 145 24.18 19.57 -13.24
N LEU A 146 25.39 19.92 -12.82
CA LEU A 146 26.27 19.02 -12.08
C LEU A 146 25.70 18.65 -10.71
N ALA A 147 25.11 19.60 -9.99
CA ALA A 147 24.51 19.39 -8.67
C ALA A 147 23.15 18.64 -8.76
N PHE A 148 22.42 18.79 -9.84
CA PHE A 148 21.05 18.32 -10.01
C PHE A 148 20.85 16.82 -9.76
N PRO A 149 21.62 15.87 -10.35
CA PRO A 149 21.41 14.43 -10.13
C PRO A 149 21.57 14.03 -8.65
N PHE A 150 22.53 14.68 -7.96
CA PHE A 150 22.73 14.46 -6.53
C PHE A 150 21.50 14.91 -5.72
N LEU A 151 20.96 16.09 -6.00
CA LEU A 151 19.78 16.62 -5.34
C LEU A 151 18.52 15.79 -5.63
N VAL A 152 18.32 15.40 -6.89
CA VAL A 152 17.20 14.51 -7.26
C VAL A 152 17.24 13.21 -6.48
N ARG A 153 18.42 12.57 -6.41
CA ARG A 153 18.62 11.34 -5.66
C ARG A 153 18.33 11.54 -4.18
N PHE A 154 18.89 12.59 -3.59
CA PHE A 154 18.66 12.89 -2.17
C PHE A 154 17.18 13.08 -1.86
N PHE A 155 16.48 13.97 -2.58
CA PHE A 155 15.07 14.24 -2.32
C PHE A 155 14.17 13.05 -2.63
N THR A 156 14.44 12.29 -3.69
CA THR A 156 13.65 11.10 -4.03
C THR A 156 13.78 10.02 -2.96
N ASP A 157 14.99 9.79 -2.44
CA ASP A 157 15.21 8.84 -1.35
C ASP A 157 14.58 9.33 -0.04
N THR A 158 14.73 10.63 0.26
CA THR A 158 14.21 11.28 1.47
C THR A 158 12.69 11.24 1.56
N PHE A 159 11.98 11.46 0.43
CA PHE A 159 10.51 11.48 0.40
C PHE A 159 9.88 10.14 0.03
N ARG A 160 10.66 9.09 -0.19
CA ARG A 160 10.15 7.77 -0.55
C ARG A 160 9.16 7.19 0.46
N HIS A 161 9.34 7.51 1.74
CA HIS A 161 8.57 6.97 2.86
C HIS A 161 7.76 8.04 3.62
N PHE A 162 7.43 9.14 2.96
CA PHE A 162 6.74 10.28 3.59
C PHE A 162 5.30 9.98 4.05
N GLU A 163 4.70 8.87 3.63
CA GLU A 163 3.29 8.55 3.88
C GLU A 163 3.01 8.05 5.30
N VAL A 164 4.02 7.67 6.07
CA VAL A 164 3.85 7.16 7.43
C VAL A 164 3.42 8.29 8.37
N ALA A 165 2.28 8.13 9.03
CA ALA A 165 1.62 9.18 9.83
C ALA A 165 2.49 9.71 10.99
N SER A 166 3.39 8.90 11.56
CA SER A 166 4.34 9.28 12.62
C SER A 166 5.38 10.32 12.16
N THR A 167 5.66 10.37 10.86
CA THR A 167 6.68 11.22 10.25
C THR A 167 6.25 12.68 10.12
N ARG A 168 4.95 13.03 10.18
CA ARG A 168 4.45 14.41 9.96
C ARG A 168 4.98 15.41 10.98
N ARG A 169 5.11 15.03 12.26
CA ARG A 169 5.63 15.92 13.34
C ARG A 169 7.13 16.16 13.17
N TYR A 170 7.86 15.11 12.86
CA TYR A 170 9.29 15.13 12.56
C TYR A 170 9.60 16.06 11.37
N TRP A 171 8.83 15.98 10.27
CA TRP A 171 9.03 16.83 9.11
C TRP A 171 8.81 18.30 9.36
N ARG A 172 7.86 18.68 10.23
CA ARG A 172 7.66 20.09 10.61
C ARG A 172 8.88 20.70 11.31
N VAL A 173 9.51 19.92 12.18
CA VAL A 173 10.71 20.39 12.92
C VAL A 173 11.94 20.46 12.00
N ILE A 174 12.19 19.41 11.22
CA ILE A 174 13.35 19.35 10.29
C ILE A 174 13.27 20.44 9.20
N THR A 175 12.08 20.77 8.72
CA THR A 175 11.90 21.82 7.71
C THR A 175 12.30 23.19 8.22
N LEU A 176 12.21 23.43 9.52
CA LEU A 176 12.56 24.74 10.10
C LEU A 176 14.03 25.10 9.87
N ILE A 177 14.95 24.14 9.98
CA ILE A 177 16.40 24.37 9.84
C ILE A 177 16.78 24.94 8.48
N PRO A 178 16.47 24.27 7.34
CA PRO A 178 16.80 24.82 6.03
C PRO A 178 16.04 26.11 5.71
N VAL A 179 14.85 26.32 6.28
CA VAL A 179 14.10 27.56 6.11
C VAL A 179 14.83 28.72 6.79
N LEU A 180 15.31 28.56 8.02
CA LEU A 180 16.09 29.59 8.72
C LEU A 180 17.41 29.89 8.00
N LEU A 181 18.12 28.87 7.52
CA LEU A 181 19.35 29.04 6.74
C LEU A 181 19.07 29.74 5.41
N ALA A 182 17.95 29.44 4.74
CA ALA A 182 17.57 30.12 3.51
C ALA A 182 17.17 31.58 3.77
N ALA A 183 16.49 31.87 4.87
CA ALA A 183 16.15 33.23 5.26
C ALA A 183 17.41 34.07 5.58
N GLU A 184 18.38 33.50 6.28
CA GLU A 184 19.68 34.11 6.54
C GLU A 184 20.44 34.43 5.24
N LEU A 185 20.47 33.47 4.29
CA LEU A 185 21.10 33.65 3.01
C LEU A 185 20.41 34.74 2.18
N LEU A 186 19.09 34.80 2.20
CA LEU A 186 18.31 35.85 1.53
C LEU A 186 18.59 37.21 2.17
N TYR A 187 18.59 37.29 3.50
CA TYR A 187 18.92 38.53 4.23
C TYR A 187 20.30 39.04 3.85
N GLN A 188 21.34 38.20 3.87
CA GLN A 188 22.69 38.58 3.45
C GLN A 188 22.70 39.06 1.97
N SER A 189 21.95 38.41 1.07
CA SER A 189 21.91 38.80 -0.35
C SER A 189 21.23 40.15 -0.60
N LEU A 190 20.36 40.61 0.32
CA LEU A 190 19.74 41.93 0.28
C LEU A 190 20.69 43.05 0.76
N LEU A 191 21.59 42.73 1.69
CA LEU A 191 22.58 43.67 2.24
C LEU A 191 23.86 43.73 1.42
N ASP A 192 24.05 42.81 0.46
CA ASP A 192 25.31 42.64 -0.24
C ASP A 192 25.59 43.81 -1.22
N SER A 193 26.62 44.63 -0.89
CA SER A 193 27.24 45.54 -1.81
C SER A 193 28.25 44.77 -2.67
N GLN A 194 28.26 45.01 -3.97
CA GLN A 194 28.96 44.24 -5.00
C GLN A 194 30.49 44.05 -4.79
N GLU A 195 31.09 44.75 -3.84
CA GLU A 195 32.55 44.89 -3.71
C GLU A 195 33.25 43.76 -2.91
N LYS A 196 32.53 42.89 -2.20
CA LYS A 196 33.12 41.90 -1.26
C LYS A 196 32.76 40.46 -1.53
N ILE A 197 32.67 40.01 -2.77
CA ILE A 197 32.23 38.64 -3.12
C ILE A 197 33.22 37.59 -2.63
N LEU A 198 34.51 37.88 -2.65
CA LEU A 198 35.52 36.94 -2.18
C LEU A 198 35.41 36.76 -0.66
N ASP A 199 35.02 37.79 0.11
CA ASP A 199 34.77 37.69 1.53
C ASP A 199 33.59 36.81 1.88
N LEU A 200 32.61 36.71 0.97
CA LEU A 200 31.44 35.85 1.11
C LEU A 200 31.70 34.39 0.73
N LEU A 201 32.80 34.09 0.03
CA LEU A 201 33.08 32.75 -0.46
C LEU A 201 33.26 31.77 0.69
N LEU A 202 34.08 32.13 1.70
CA LEU A 202 34.36 31.28 2.86
C LEU A 202 33.09 31.01 3.69
N PRO A 203 32.24 31.98 4.07
CA PRO A 203 30.96 31.72 4.72
C PRO A 203 30.02 30.82 3.90
N ARG A 204 29.99 30.98 2.58
CA ARG A 204 29.17 30.13 1.70
C ARG A 204 29.66 28.68 1.63
N LEU A 205 30.97 28.47 1.62
CA LEU A 205 31.55 27.11 1.69
C LEU A 205 31.28 26.46 3.04
N MET A 206 31.36 27.22 4.14
CA MET A 206 30.95 26.75 5.45
C MET A 206 29.47 26.37 5.50
N LEU A 207 28.61 27.20 4.93
CA LEU A 207 27.18 26.91 4.79
C LEU A 207 26.94 25.62 3.96
N LEU A 208 27.68 25.43 2.86
CA LEU A 208 27.61 24.19 2.08
C LEU A 208 27.98 22.97 2.93
N LEU A 209 29.05 23.06 3.71
CA LEU A 209 29.45 21.99 4.62
C LEU A 209 28.32 21.66 5.63
N VAL A 210 27.74 22.69 6.25
CA VAL A 210 26.59 22.51 7.18
C VAL A 210 25.41 21.84 6.48
N ILE A 211 25.09 22.23 5.25
CA ILE A 211 24.02 21.64 4.45
C ILE A 211 24.32 20.16 4.17
N VAL A 212 25.56 19.82 3.76
CA VAL A 212 25.94 18.43 3.48
C VAL A 212 25.86 17.57 4.75
N LEU A 213 26.32 18.08 5.89
CA LEU A 213 26.22 17.40 7.17
C LEU A 213 24.75 17.21 7.60
N LEU A 214 23.90 18.22 7.39
CA LEU A 214 22.46 18.13 7.64
C LEU A 214 21.81 17.07 6.75
N MET A 215 22.14 17.04 5.45
CA MET A 215 21.64 16.02 4.53
C MET A 215 22.08 14.61 4.94
N ALA A 216 23.33 14.44 5.38
CA ALA A 216 23.84 13.16 5.87
C ALA A 216 23.12 12.72 7.16
N SER A 217 22.92 13.65 8.10
CA SER A 217 22.20 13.41 9.36
C SER A 217 20.74 12.99 9.11
N ILE A 218 20.02 13.71 8.26
CA ILE A 218 18.64 13.37 7.88
C ILE A 218 18.59 11.96 7.28
N ARG A 219 19.53 11.64 6.39
CA ARG A 219 19.59 10.33 5.75
C ARG A 219 19.89 9.19 6.73
N SER A 220 20.78 9.43 7.70
CA SER A 220 21.09 8.48 8.77
C SER A 220 19.88 8.22 9.66
N SER A 221 19.26 9.28 10.16
CA SER A 221 18.07 9.20 11.01
C SER A 221 16.91 8.49 10.32
N GLN A 222 16.67 8.77 9.03
CA GLN A 222 15.62 8.08 8.27
C GLN A 222 15.89 6.59 8.10
N ARG A 223 17.15 6.18 7.90
CA ARG A 223 17.51 4.76 7.80
C ARG A 223 17.26 4.03 9.11
N GLU A 224 17.53 4.68 10.23
CA GLU A 224 17.31 4.13 11.57
C GLU A 224 15.81 3.91 11.83
N VAL A 225 15.00 4.96 11.66
CA VAL A 225 13.54 4.86 11.79
C VAL A 225 12.94 3.79 10.86
N TYR A 226 13.46 3.67 9.65
CA TYR A 226 12.99 2.65 8.71
C TYR A 226 13.35 1.23 9.16
N ARG A 227 14.56 1.02 9.71
CA ARG A 227 14.95 -0.26 10.29
C ARG A 227 14.07 -0.65 11.47
N GLU A 228 13.80 0.28 12.37
CA GLU A 228 12.91 0.06 13.52
C GLU A 228 11.50 -0.35 13.08
N LEU A 229 10.95 0.33 12.06
CA LEU A 229 9.64 -0.03 11.50
C LEU A 229 9.63 -1.44 10.90
N GLN A 230 10.67 -1.82 10.15
CA GLN A 230 10.78 -3.17 9.59
C GLN A 230 10.90 -4.24 10.67
N VAL A 231 11.65 -3.98 11.74
CA VAL A 231 11.75 -4.89 12.89
C VAL A 231 10.40 -5.05 13.55
N PHE A 232 9.69 -3.95 13.78
CA PHE A 232 8.36 -3.97 14.40
C PHE A 232 7.32 -4.72 13.55
N GLU A 233 7.29 -4.51 12.23
CA GLU A 233 6.40 -5.24 11.32
C GLU A 233 6.70 -6.75 11.36
N LYS A 234 7.99 -7.12 11.34
CA LYS A 234 8.40 -8.52 11.37
C LYS A 234 8.08 -9.19 12.71
N GLU A 235 8.26 -8.48 13.83
CA GLU A 235 7.88 -8.95 15.16
C GLU A 235 6.37 -9.20 15.25
N HIS A 236 5.57 -8.28 14.73
CA HIS A 236 4.11 -8.43 14.70
C HIS A 236 3.66 -9.62 13.83
N GLU A 237 4.30 -9.84 12.69
CA GLU A 237 4.05 -11.00 11.82
C GLU A 237 4.40 -12.31 12.54
N LEU A 238 5.57 -12.37 13.20
CA LEU A 238 5.98 -13.54 13.99
C LEU A 238 5.03 -13.83 15.15
N GLN A 239 4.55 -12.80 15.85
CA GLN A 239 3.55 -12.96 16.90
C GLN A 239 2.24 -13.56 16.36
N GLN A 240 1.76 -13.11 15.21
CA GLN A 240 0.58 -13.67 14.57
C GLN A 240 0.78 -15.15 14.17
N GLN A 241 1.97 -15.50 13.65
CA GLN A 241 2.31 -16.88 13.31
C GLN A 241 2.37 -17.77 14.55
N LEU A 242 2.96 -17.28 15.65
CA LEU A 242 2.99 -17.98 16.93
C LEU A 242 1.60 -18.28 17.45
N VAL A 243 0.71 -17.27 17.50
CA VAL A 243 -0.68 -17.45 17.95
C VAL A 243 -1.40 -18.51 17.11
N SER A 244 -1.25 -18.45 15.78
CA SER A 244 -1.86 -19.43 14.89
C SER A 244 -1.31 -20.84 15.13
N THR A 245 0.00 -20.97 15.29
CA THR A 245 0.67 -22.27 15.55
C THR A 245 0.21 -22.89 16.88
N VAL A 246 0.17 -22.08 17.93
CA VAL A 246 -0.34 -22.52 19.25
C VAL A 246 -1.79 -23.01 19.15
N TYR A 247 -2.63 -22.29 18.40
CA TYR A 247 -4.00 -22.71 18.16
C TYR A 247 -4.09 -24.06 17.44
N TYR A 248 -3.28 -24.27 16.39
CA TYR A 248 -3.25 -25.56 15.66
C TYR A 248 -2.73 -26.70 16.52
N VAL A 249 -1.69 -26.48 17.31
CA VAL A 249 -1.15 -27.51 18.25
C VAL A 249 -2.21 -27.90 19.27
N LYS A 250 -2.88 -26.94 19.91
CA LYS A 250 -3.95 -27.18 20.86
C LYS A 250 -5.09 -28.00 20.24
N ARG A 251 -5.55 -27.63 19.05
CA ARG A 251 -6.61 -28.35 18.35
C ARG A 251 -6.21 -29.77 17.96
N SER A 252 -4.95 -29.95 17.55
CA SER A 252 -4.39 -31.28 17.26
C SER A 252 -4.36 -32.16 18.52
N GLU A 253 -3.96 -31.60 19.65
CA GLU A 253 -3.94 -32.29 20.93
C GLU A 253 -5.35 -32.71 21.39
N GLU A 254 -6.33 -31.82 21.30
CA GLU A 254 -7.73 -32.10 21.58
C GLU A 254 -8.30 -33.22 20.66
N SER A 255 -7.88 -33.21 19.38
CA SER A 255 -8.27 -34.26 18.42
C SER A 255 -7.64 -35.60 18.80
N ARG A 256 -6.36 -35.60 19.19
CA ARG A 256 -5.63 -36.79 19.63
C ARG A 256 -6.25 -37.42 20.90
N GLN A 257 -6.63 -36.56 21.86
CA GLN A 257 -7.32 -37.04 23.09
C GLN A 257 -8.69 -37.64 22.75
N ARG A 258 -9.48 -37.05 21.88
CA ARG A 258 -10.75 -37.60 21.42
C ARG A 258 -10.58 -38.95 20.72
N MET A 259 -9.54 -39.10 19.91
CA MET A 259 -9.22 -40.39 19.27
C MET A 259 -8.80 -41.45 20.30
N ALA A 260 -7.99 -41.09 21.30
CA ALA A 260 -7.59 -42.03 22.37
C ALA A 260 -8.81 -42.55 23.12
N VAL A 261 -9.77 -41.68 23.48
CA VAL A 261 -11.03 -42.09 24.12
C VAL A 261 -11.84 -43.04 23.23
N LEU A 262 -11.87 -42.77 21.92
CA LEU A 262 -12.58 -43.63 20.96
C LEU A 262 -11.92 -45.02 20.84
N TYR A 263 -10.59 -45.08 20.81
CA TYR A 263 -9.84 -46.33 20.77
C TYR A 263 -10.07 -47.13 22.03
N GLU A 264 -10.09 -46.51 23.21
CA GLU A 264 -10.35 -47.17 24.47
C GLU A 264 -11.76 -47.78 24.51
N LYS A 265 -12.79 -47.03 24.06
CA LYS A 265 -14.14 -47.59 23.92
C LYS A 265 -14.21 -48.76 22.95
N LYS A 266 -13.54 -48.72 21.80
CA LYS A 266 -13.48 -49.82 20.85
C LYS A 266 -12.81 -51.06 21.48
N ARG A 267 -11.75 -50.85 22.25
CA ARG A 267 -11.07 -51.93 22.94
C ARG A 267 -11.99 -52.62 23.96
N GLN A 268 -12.73 -51.84 24.75
CA GLN A 268 -13.72 -52.36 25.70
C GLN A 268 -14.79 -53.22 25.01
N TYR A 269 -15.26 -52.81 23.82
CA TYR A 269 -16.22 -53.60 23.05
C TYR A 269 -15.62 -54.91 22.58
N ILE A 270 -14.38 -54.93 22.13
CA ILE A 270 -13.66 -56.13 21.69
C ILE A 270 -13.40 -57.08 22.88
N ASP A 271 -12.94 -56.53 24.01
CA ASP A 271 -12.64 -57.32 25.22
C ASP A 271 -13.92 -58.00 25.73
N HIS A 272 -15.04 -57.29 25.78
CA HIS A 272 -16.33 -57.88 26.19
C HIS A 272 -16.83 -58.96 25.21
N LEU A 273 -16.69 -58.76 23.90
CA LEU A 273 -16.99 -59.80 22.91
C LEU A 273 -16.10 -61.02 23.09
N LEU A 274 -14.81 -60.86 23.35
CA LEU A 274 -13.87 -61.97 23.60
C LEU A 274 -14.24 -62.76 24.85
N GLU A 275 -14.73 -62.12 25.90
CA GLU A 275 -15.18 -62.74 27.14
C GLU A 275 -16.42 -63.55 26.87
N LEU A 276 -17.44 -63.05 26.19
CA LEU A 276 -18.64 -63.83 25.82
C LEU A 276 -18.30 -65.05 24.95
N VAL A 277 -17.39 -64.93 24.00
CA VAL A 277 -16.93 -66.03 23.16
C VAL A 277 -16.17 -67.08 23.95
N ARG A 278 -15.31 -66.65 24.89
CA ARG A 278 -14.56 -67.58 25.77
C ARG A 278 -15.50 -68.46 26.68
N HIS A 279 -16.56 -67.85 27.16
CA HIS A 279 -17.59 -68.52 27.95
C HIS A 279 -18.56 -69.34 27.09
N ARG A 280 -18.38 -69.39 25.76
CA ARG A 280 -19.26 -70.07 24.78
C ARG A 280 -20.73 -69.66 24.89
N ASP A 281 -20.96 -68.45 25.37
CA ASP A 281 -22.28 -67.83 25.42
C ASP A 281 -22.68 -67.33 24.02
N ARG A 282 -23.31 -68.21 23.26
CA ARG A 282 -23.72 -67.91 21.88
C ARG A 282 -24.85 -66.89 21.84
N GLU A 283 -25.81 -66.96 22.75
CA GLU A 283 -27.00 -66.07 22.75
C GLU A 283 -26.60 -64.66 23.22
N GLY A 284 -25.78 -64.53 24.26
CA GLY A 284 -25.22 -63.25 24.70
C GLY A 284 -24.35 -62.61 23.66
N THR A 285 -23.53 -63.39 22.93
CA THR A 285 -22.69 -62.86 21.83
C THR A 285 -23.52 -62.27 20.69
N LEU A 286 -24.59 -62.97 20.26
CA LEU A 286 -25.46 -62.47 19.17
C LEU A 286 -26.22 -61.20 19.60
N THR A 287 -26.81 -61.22 20.81
CA THR A 287 -27.51 -60.06 21.36
C THR A 287 -26.61 -58.83 21.47
N TYR A 288 -25.35 -59.01 21.90
CA TYR A 288 -24.40 -57.90 22.00
C TYR A 288 -23.98 -57.36 20.63
N ILE A 289 -23.75 -58.21 19.64
CA ILE A 289 -23.43 -57.80 18.25
C ILE A 289 -24.61 -57.06 17.63
N GLU A 290 -25.85 -57.51 17.83
CA GLU A 290 -27.05 -56.83 17.37
C GLU A 290 -27.21 -55.43 18.02
N ALA A 291 -26.97 -55.35 19.35
CA ALA A 291 -26.99 -54.08 20.07
C ALA A 291 -25.92 -53.12 19.58
N LEU A 292 -24.70 -53.61 19.31
CA LEU A 292 -23.59 -52.83 18.78
C LEU A 292 -23.90 -52.36 17.33
N GLY A 293 -24.47 -53.28 16.52
CA GLY A 293 -24.93 -52.97 15.17
C GLY A 293 -26.03 -51.91 15.13
N ALA A 294 -27.01 -51.99 16.03
CA ALA A 294 -28.05 -50.98 16.20
C ALA A 294 -27.47 -49.62 16.65
N GLN A 295 -26.48 -49.61 17.54
CA GLN A 295 -25.80 -48.42 18.00
C GLN A 295 -24.98 -47.79 16.89
N LEU A 296 -24.27 -48.57 16.06
CA LEU A 296 -23.53 -48.09 14.88
C LEU A 296 -24.50 -47.61 13.78
N SER A 297 -25.65 -48.27 13.61
CA SER A 297 -26.67 -47.84 12.63
C SER A 297 -27.38 -46.53 12.99
N ARG A 298 -27.50 -46.21 14.31
CA ARG A 298 -27.94 -44.90 14.79
C ARG A 298 -26.93 -43.77 14.48
N THR A 299 -25.67 -44.14 14.31
CA THR A 299 -24.57 -43.23 13.91
C THR A 299 -24.37 -43.23 12.40
N LYS A 300 -25.38 -43.64 11.59
CA LYS A 300 -25.32 -43.55 10.14
C LYS A 300 -25.03 -42.13 9.77
N LEU A 301 -23.80 -41.85 9.33
CA LEU A 301 -23.43 -40.59 8.69
C LEU A 301 -24.40 -40.36 7.58
N LEU A 302 -25.22 -39.33 7.70
CA LEU A 302 -26.10 -38.90 6.61
C LEU A 302 -25.20 -38.62 5.39
N GLN A 303 -25.35 -39.45 4.38
CA GLN A 303 -24.56 -39.26 3.14
C GLN A 303 -25.23 -38.21 2.29
N TYR A 304 -24.67 -37.01 2.27
CA TYR A 304 -25.15 -35.90 1.47
C TYR A 304 -24.59 -35.93 0.05
N CYS A 305 -23.37 -36.47 -0.12
CA CYS A 305 -22.75 -36.62 -1.45
C CYS A 305 -21.79 -37.81 -1.51
N LYS A 306 -21.35 -38.19 -2.73
CA LYS A 306 -20.38 -39.26 -2.97
C LYS A 306 -18.95 -38.90 -2.57
N ASN A 307 -18.58 -37.61 -2.63
CA ASN A 307 -17.24 -37.18 -2.28
C ASN A 307 -17.02 -37.23 -0.77
N ILE A 308 -16.05 -38.04 -0.34
CA ILE A 308 -15.80 -38.37 1.08
C ILE A 308 -15.42 -37.12 1.90
N LEU A 309 -14.53 -36.26 1.38
CA LEU A 309 -14.03 -35.07 2.09
C LEU A 309 -15.12 -34.03 2.29
N ILE A 310 -15.88 -33.76 1.24
CA ILE A 310 -16.97 -32.79 1.25
C ILE A 310 -18.13 -33.31 2.12
N ASN A 311 -18.45 -34.61 2.01
CA ASN A 311 -19.47 -35.24 2.85
C ASN A 311 -19.12 -35.16 4.33
N ALA A 312 -17.88 -35.47 4.71
CA ALA A 312 -17.42 -35.37 6.10
C ALA A 312 -17.53 -33.93 6.62
N ALA A 313 -17.10 -32.94 5.85
CA ALA A 313 -17.20 -31.54 6.20
C ALA A 313 -18.66 -31.11 6.42
N LEU A 314 -19.53 -31.36 5.46
CA LEU A 314 -20.95 -30.96 5.53
C LEU A 314 -21.71 -31.67 6.67
N THR A 315 -21.41 -32.94 6.93
CA THR A 315 -22.05 -33.70 8.01
C THR A 315 -21.84 -33.04 9.38
N VAL A 316 -20.64 -32.57 9.67
CA VAL A 316 -20.32 -31.90 10.93
C VAL A 316 -21.13 -30.61 11.09
N TYR A 317 -21.16 -29.77 10.05
CA TYR A 317 -21.84 -28.49 10.13
C TYR A 317 -23.38 -28.63 10.08
N PHE A 318 -23.93 -29.60 9.35
CA PHE A 318 -25.37 -29.85 9.32
C PHE A 318 -25.87 -30.49 10.62
N ALA A 319 -25.06 -31.31 11.29
CA ALA A 319 -25.37 -31.77 12.65
C ALA A 319 -25.46 -30.59 13.62
N ARG A 320 -24.49 -29.65 13.54
CA ARG A 320 -24.49 -28.42 14.35
C ARG A 320 -25.67 -27.53 14.03
N ALA A 321 -26.07 -27.41 12.75
CA ALA A 321 -27.26 -26.67 12.35
C ALA A 321 -28.52 -27.22 13.03
N LYS A 322 -28.67 -28.54 13.07
CA LYS A 322 -29.77 -29.23 13.75
C LYS A 322 -29.82 -28.96 15.24
N GLU A 323 -28.69 -28.98 15.92
CA GLU A 323 -28.57 -28.61 17.34
C GLU A 323 -28.99 -27.17 17.61
N LEU A 324 -28.72 -26.25 16.66
CA LEU A 324 -29.05 -24.84 16.74
C LEU A 324 -30.47 -24.52 16.23
N SER A 325 -31.28 -25.55 15.90
CA SER A 325 -32.61 -25.39 15.32
C SER A 325 -32.63 -24.53 14.05
N ILE A 326 -31.61 -24.71 13.18
CA ILE A 326 -31.48 -24.05 11.89
C ILE A 326 -31.91 -25.05 10.81
N SER A 327 -32.90 -24.67 9.99
CA SER A 327 -33.31 -25.49 8.84
C SER A 327 -32.24 -25.48 7.74
N VAL A 328 -31.87 -26.64 7.23
CA VAL A 328 -30.88 -26.76 6.14
C VAL A 328 -31.54 -27.50 4.97
N THR A 329 -31.53 -26.84 3.80
CA THR A 329 -31.87 -27.49 2.53
C THR A 329 -30.54 -27.71 1.77
N ALA A 330 -30.19 -28.98 1.54
CA ALA A 330 -28.96 -29.37 0.86
C ALA A 330 -29.25 -30.18 -0.40
N THR A 331 -28.72 -29.74 -1.54
CA THR A 331 -28.71 -30.47 -2.80
C THR A 331 -27.27 -30.52 -3.29
N ILE A 332 -26.60 -31.67 -3.09
CA ILE A 332 -25.17 -31.83 -3.32
C ILE A 332 -24.97 -32.88 -4.43
N ASP A 333 -24.69 -32.40 -5.62
CA ASP A 333 -24.37 -33.24 -6.78
C ASP A 333 -22.92 -33.01 -7.21
N LEU A 334 -22.01 -33.79 -6.59
CA LEU A 334 -20.59 -33.77 -6.88
C LEU A 334 -20.07 -35.19 -7.12
N PRO A 335 -19.13 -35.38 -8.05
CA PRO A 335 -18.52 -36.68 -8.31
C PRO A 335 -17.70 -37.14 -7.09
N GLU A 336 -17.44 -38.44 -7.02
CA GLU A 336 -16.62 -39.05 -5.97
C GLU A 336 -15.21 -38.48 -5.97
N GLU A 337 -14.61 -38.36 -7.14
CA GLU A 337 -13.30 -37.73 -7.33
C GLU A 337 -13.47 -36.34 -7.95
N LEU A 338 -12.91 -35.34 -7.30
CA LEU A 338 -12.89 -33.95 -7.76
C LEU A 338 -11.49 -33.39 -7.49
N PHE A 339 -10.90 -32.75 -8.50
CA PHE A 339 -9.52 -32.23 -8.46
C PHE A 339 -9.28 -31.20 -7.33
N CYS A 340 -10.32 -30.53 -6.86
CA CYS A 340 -10.25 -29.52 -5.80
C CYS A 340 -10.91 -29.95 -4.49
N SER A 341 -11.21 -31.26 -4.27
CA SER A 341 -11.99 -31.76 -3.13
C SER A 341 -11.51 -31.25 -1.77
N GLY A 342 -10.18 -31.28 -1.52
CA GLY A 342 -9.61 -30.84 -0.25
C GLY A 342 -9.82 -29.36 0.01
N ASP A 343 -9.46 -28.52 -0.94
CA ASP A 343 -9.59 -27.05 -0.79
C ASP A 343 -11.08 -26.62 -0.83
N LEU A 344 -11.91 -27.27 -1.65
CA LEU A 344 -13.35 -27.01 -1.71
C LEU A 344 -14.04 -27.41 -0.40
N SER A 345 -13.63 -28.49 0.26
CA SER A 345 -14.16 -28.88 1.56
C SER A 345 -13.90 -27.82 2.63
N ILE A 346 -12.71 -27.19 2.60
CA ILE A 346 -12.34 -26.07 3.50
C ILE A 346 -13.20 -24.84 3.21
N VAL A 347 -13.36 -24.48 1.94
CA VAL A 347 -14.17 -23.33 1.55
C VAL A 347 -15.64 -23.53 1.92
N LEU A 348 -16.22 -24.69 1.62
CA LEU A 348 -17.59 -25.03 2.02
C LEU A 348 -17.77 -24.99 3.53
N SER A 349 -16.82 -25.53 4.30
CA SER A 349 -16.82 -25.44 5.75
C SER A 349 -16.91 -24.00 6.23
N ASN A 350 -16.07 -23.14 5.71
CA ASN A 350 -16.04 -21.72 6.07
C ASN A 350 -17.33 -20.98 5.70
N LEU A 351 -17.89 -21.26 4.52
CA LEU A 351 -19.14 -20.64 4.07
C LEU A 351 -20.33 -21.09 4.92
N VAL A 352 -20.43 -22.38 5.21
CA VAL A 352 -21.52 -22.93 6.04
C VAL A 352 -21.37 -22.47 7.49
N GLU A 353 -20.17 -22.38 8.03
CA GLU A 353 -19.92 -21.81 9.36
C GLU A 353 -20.37 -20.35 9.45
N ASN A 354 -20.00 -19.53 8.46
CA ASN A 354 -20.45 -18.15 8.38
C ASN A 354 -22.00 -18.05 8.29
N ALA A 355 -22.63 -18.92 7.49
CA ALA A 355 -24.06 -19.02 7.37
C ALA A 355 -24.74 -19.41 8.69
N LEU A 356 -24.15 -20.34 9.47
CA LEU A 356 -24.62 -20.73 10.81
C LEU A 356 -24.56 -19.54 11.77
N ILE A 357 -23.43 -18.84 11.85
CA ILE A 357 -23.23 -17.68 12.72
C ILE A 357 -24.22 -16.56 12.35
N ALA A 358 -24.45 -16.31 11.07
CA ALA A 358 -25.38 -15.31 10.60
C ALA A 358 -26.84 -15.71 10.93
N SER A 359 -27.21 -16.97 10.68
CA SER A 359 -28.56 -17.49 10.95
C SER A 359 -28.90 -17.54 12.44
N GLN A 360 -27.95 -17.72 13.34
CA GLN A 360 -28.18 -17.65 14.79
C GLN A 360 -28.73 -16.28 15.24
N LYS A 361 -28.39 -15.22 14.55
CA LYS A 361 -28.86 -13.86 14.85
C LYS A 361 -30.30 -13.62 14.40
N GLN A 362 -30.87 -14.54 13.63
CA GLN A 362 -32.24 -14.46 13.14
C GLN A 362 -33.25 -15.09 14.11
N PRO A 363 -34.52 -14.68 14.08
CA PRO A 363 -35.58 -15.37 14.81
C PRO A 363 -35.64 -16.86 14.44
N PRO A 364 -35.99 -17.76 15.35
CA PRO A 364 -35.98 -19.20 15.10
C PRO A 364 -36.78 -19.63 13.85
N SER A 365 -37.91 -18.96 13.58
CA SER A 365 -38.73 -19.25 12.41
C SER A 365 -38.12 -18.81 11.07
N ALA A 366 -37.17 -17.90 11.09
CA ALA A 366 -36.47 -17.40 9.88
C ALA A 366 -35.12 -18.05 9.64
N ARG A 367 -34.64 -18.94 10.54
CA ARG A 367 -33.33 -19.59 10.41
C ARG A 367 -33.33 -20.61 9.31
N HIS A 368 -32.74 -20.27 8.18
CA HIS A 368 -32.67 -21.15 7.02
C HIS A 368 -31.36 -20.99 6.29
N ILE A 369 -30.75 -22.13 5.93
CA ILE A 369 -29.53 -22.22 5.12
C ILE A 369 -29.81 -23.10 3.92
N VAL A 370 -29.39 -22.68 2.74
CA VAL A 370 -29.47 -23.46 1.51
C VAL A 370 -28.05 -23.69 1.01
N VAL A 371 -27.70 -24.96 0.76
CA VAL A 371 -26.42 -25.35 0.16
C VAL A 371 -26.71 -26.15 -1.09
N MET A 372 -26.28 -25.66 -2.23
CA MET A 372 -26.45 -26.34 -3.51
C MET A 372 -25.08 -26.44 -4.19
N THR A 373 -24.78 -27.65 -4.67
CA THR A 373 -23.62 -27.85 -5.54
C THR A 373 -24.04 -28.67 -6.73
N MET A 374 -23.49 -28.36 -7.89
CA MET A 374 -23.79 -29.05 -9.13
C MET A 374 -22.53 -29.13 -9.98
N CYS A 375 -22.23 -30.28 -10.50
CA CYS A 375 -21.18 -30.52 -11.48
C CYS A 375 -21.80 -30.74 -12.86
N GLN A 376 -21.55 -29.81 -13.80
CA GLN A 376 -21.98 -29.96 -15.22
C GLN A 376 -20.76 -30.08 -16.11
N GLY A 377 -20.50 -31.25 -16.64
CA GLY A 377 -19.24 -31.57 -17.27
C GLY A 377 -18.09 -31.39 -16.28
N ASN A 378 -17.14 -30.53 -16.59
CA ASN A 378 -15.98 -30.21 -15.69
C ASN A 378 -16.15 -28.91 -14.92
N VAL A 379 -17.30 -28.21 -15.01
CA VAL A 379 -17.58 -26.98 -14.28
C VAL A 379 -18.31 -27.32 -12.99
N VAL A 380 -17.77 -26.85 -11.86
CA VAL A 380 -18.41 -27.02 -10.55
C VAL A 380 -19.03 -25.70 -10.11
N ASN A 381 -20.31 -25.70 -9.84
CA ASN A 381 -21.06 -24.58 -9.31
C ASN A 381 -21.41 -24.86 -7.85
N VAL A 382 -21.18 -23.88 -7.00
CA VAL A 382 -21.48 -23.92 -5.55
C VAL A 382 -22.30 -22.69 -5.18
N LEU A 383 -23.38 -22.91 -4.46
CA LEU A 383 -24.22 -21.86 -3.90
C LEU A 383 -24.44 -22.13 -2.41
N VAL A 384 -24.11 -21.14 -1.60
CA VAL A 384 -24.45 -21.13 -0.18
C VAL A 384 -25.28 -19.87 0.09
N LYS A 385 -26.47 -20.05 0.65
CA LYS A 385 -27.43 -18.98 0.90
C LYS A 385 -27.98 -19.09 2.31
N ASN A 386 -28.05 -17.96 3.03
CA ASN A 386 -28.65 -17.90 4.35
C ASN A 386 -29.50 -16.64 4.54
N ARG A 387 -30.44 -16.68 5.48
CA ARG A 387 -31.17 -15.49 5.91
C ARG A 387 -30.27 -14.54 6.67
N PHE A 388 -30.27 -13.26 6.27
CA PHE A 388 -29.51 -12.21 6.91
C PHE A 388 -30.06 -10.83 6.57
N ASP A 389 -30.47 -10.07 7.60
CA ASP A 389 -31.16 -8.78 7.42
C ASP A 389 -30.24 -7.56 7.59
N ALA A 390 -29.05 -7.72 8.21
CA ALA A 390 -28.09 -6.62 8.33
C ALA A 390 -27.38 -6.35 6.98
N VAL A 391 -27.05 -5.09 6.73
CA VAL A 391 -26.32 -4.67 5.51
C VAL A 391 -24.89 -5.22 5.55
N VAL A 392 -24.49 -5.86 4.48
CA VAL A 392 -23.10 -6.36 4.27
C VAL A 392 -22.37 -5.39 3.34
N GLU A 393 -21.29 -4.81 3.81
CA GLU A 393 -20.37 -4.04 2.96
C GLU A 393 -19.53 -5.00 2.11
N LEU A 394 -19.48 -4.75 0.81
CA LEU A 394 -18.65 -5.49 -0.14
C LEU A 394 -17.45 -4.62 -0.56
N ASP A 395 -16.29 -5.23 -0.75
CA ASP A 395 -15.11 -4.56 -1.28
C ASP A 395 -15.19 -4.35 -2.82
N GLU A 396 -14.14 -3.77 -3.41
CA GLU A 396 -14.05 -3.55 -4.86
C GLU A 396 -14.09 -4.87 -5.68
N GLU A 397 -13.79 -6.00 -5.04
CA GLU A 397 -13.80 -7.35 -5.63
C GLU A 397 -15.12 -8.10 -5.38
N GLY A 398 -16.09 -7.46 -4.72
CA GLY A 398 -17.40 -8.03 -4.41
C GLY A 398 -17.39 -9.03 -3.25
N LEU A 399 -16.38 -9.02 -2.40
CA LEU A 399 -16.28 -9.87 -1.22
C LEU A 399 -16.68 -9.10 0.05
N PRO A 400 -17.30 -9.76 1.05
CA PRO A 400 -17.69 -9.11 2.31
C PRO A 400 -16.51 -8.59 3.11
N VAL A 401 -16.58 -7.33 3.53
CA VAL A 401 -15.58 -6.70 4.40
C VAL A 401 -15.95 -6.96 5.86
N THR A 402 -15.00 -7.42 6.65
CA THR A 402 -15.19 -7.66 8.09
C THR A 402 -14.31 -6.73 8.91
N HIS A 403 -14.91 -5.86 9.73
CA HIS A 403 -14.21 -4.97 10.65
C HIS A 403 -13.93 -5.59 12.03
N VAL A 404 -14.36 -6.82 12.28
CA VAL A 404 -14.20 -7.49 13.58
C VAL A 404 -12.86 -8.21 13.63
N ARG A 405 -12.00 -7.86 14.60
CA ARG A 405 -10.72 -8.53 14.84
C ARG A 405 -10.94 -10.02 15.11
N GLY A 406 -10.26 -10.89 14.35
CA GLY A 406 -10.38 -12.35 14.45
C GLY A 406 -11.40 -12.99 13.50
N HIS A 407 -12.26 -12.24 12.82
CA HIS A 407 -13.16 -12.70 11.77
C HIS A 407 -12.56 -12.28 10.40
N GLY A 408 -12.51 -13.16 9.43
CA GLY A 408 -11.95 -12.84 8.10
C GLY A 408 -11.04 -13.94 7.53
N LEU A 409 -10.67 -14.94 8.34
CA LEU A 409 -9.87 -16.08 7.86
C LEU A 409 -10.63 -16.88 6.78
N GLY A 410 -11.96 -17.00 6.91
CA GLY A 410 -12.81 -17.66 5.92
C GLY A 410 -12.83 -16.97 4.57
N MET A 411 -12.90 -15.63 4.56
CA MET A 411 -12.88 -14.86 3.30
C MET A 411 -11.49 -14.87 2.64
N LYS A 412 -10.41 -14.84 3.43
CA LYS A 412 -9.04 -15.02 2.91
C LYS A 412 -8.85 -16.41 2.28
N SER A 413 -9.46 -17.45 2.86
CA SER A 413 -9.47 -18.80 2.31
C SER A 413 -10.20 -18.84 0.96
N LEU A 414 -11.34 -18.16 0.85
CA LEU A 414 -12.12 -18.04 -0.38
C LEU A 414 -11.35 -17.29 -1.47
N ALA A 415 -10.69 -16.18 -1.13
CA ALA A 415 -9.86 -15.42 -2.08
C ALA A 415 -8.68 -16.27 -2.60
N ARG A 416 -7.97 -16.99 -1.71
CA ARG A 416 -6.89 -17.91 -2.13
C ARG A 416 -7.40 -19.03 -3.02
N PHE A 417 -8.57 -19.57 -2.73
CA PHE A 417 -9.21 -20.60 -3.56
C PHE A 417 -9.55 -20.06 -4.94
N ARG A 418 -10.15 -18.86 -5.02
CA ARG A 418 -10.43 -18.17 -6.28
C ARG A 418 -9.17 -18.03 -7.12
N ASP A 419 -8.11 -17.51 -6.54
CA ASP A 419 -6.85 -17.23 -7.24
C ASP A 419 -6.14 -18.53 -7.68
N LYS A 420 -6.20 -19.60 -6.85
CA LYS A 420 -5.58 -20.89 -7.15
C LYS A 420 -6.26 -21.65 -8.30
N TYR A 421 -7.58 -21.60 -8.35
CA TYR A 421 -8.37 -22.39 -9.31
C TYR A 421 -8.99 -21.55 -10.44
N GLY A 422 -8.72 -20.25 -10.48
CA GLY A 422 -9.35 -19.33 -11.44
C GLY A 422 -10.87 -19.28 -11.27
N ALA A 423 -11.37 -19.53 -10.05
CA ALA A 423 -12.79 -19.56 -9.78
C ALA A 423 -13.40 -18.15 -9.82
N THR A 424 -14.64 -18.04 -10.27
CA THR A 424 -15.43 -16.81 -10.15
C THR A 424 -16.21 -16.87 -8.85
N VAL A 425 -16.11 -15.84 -8.02
CA VAL A 425 -16.84 -15.71 -6.76
C VAL A 425 -17.72 -14.47 -6.82
N PHE A 426 -18.98 -14.64 -6.47
CA PHE A 426 -19.95 -13.56 -6.43
C PHE A 426 -20.75 -13.60 -5.13
N CYS A 427 -20.82 -12.48 -4.39
CA CYS A 427 -21.64 -12.32 -3.21
C CYS A 427 -22.75 -11.31 -3.46
N GLN A 428 -23.96 -11.63 -3.05
CA GLN A 428 -25.13 -10.76 -3.22
C GLN A 428 -26.02 -10.82 -2.00
N GLN A 429 -26.55 -9.66 -1.61
CA GLN A 429 -27.62 -9.56 -0.61
C GLN A 429 -28.91 -9.07 -1.30
N LYS A 430 -29.96 -9.85 -1.23
CA LYS A 430 -31.26 -9.51 -1.80
C LYS A 430 -32.40 -10.13 -0.98
N GLU A 431 -33.46 -9.34 -0.70
CA GLU A 431 -34.71 -9.81 -0.05
C GLU A 431 -34.49 -10.56 1.27
N GLY A 432 -33.55 -10.09 2.11
CA GLY A 432 -33.22 -10.71 3.39
C GLY A 432 -32.42 -12.02 3.27
N TRP A 433 -31.83 -12.26 2.11
CA TRP A 433 -30.94 -13.37 1.88
C TRP A 433 -29.53 -12.89 1.53
N PHE A 434 -28.53 -13.48 2.15
CA PHE A 434 -27.15 -13.37 1.71
C PHE A 434 -26.77 -14.63 0.92
N THR A 435 -26.24 -14.48 -0.28
CA THR A 435 -25.91 -15.56 -1.19
C THR A 435 -24.43 -15.43 -1.60
N THR A 436 -23.69 -16.51 -1.46
CA THR A 436 -22.35 -16.68 -2.04
C THR A 436 -22.43 -17.72 -3.15
N TYR A 437 -22.00 -17.34 -4.34
CA TYR A 437 -21.90 -18.19 -5.50
C TYR A 437 -20.44 -18.36 -5.92
N ILE A 438 -20.03 -19.59 -6.21
CA ILE A 438 -18.69 -19.92 -6.70
C ILE A 438 -18.84 -20.77 -7.95
N GLN A 439 -18.15 -20.38 -9.00
CA GLN A 439 -18.02 -21.17 -10.22
C GLN A 439 -16.55 -21.53 -10.44
N ILE A 440 -16.27 -22.81 -10.50
CA ILE A 440 -14.92 -23.36 -10.69
C ILE A 440 -14.85 -23.85 -12.14
N PRO A 441 -13.98 -23.25 -12.96
CA PRO A 441 -13.80 -23.67 -14.34
C PRO A 441 -13.15 -25.05 -14.41
N PRO A 442 -13.29 -25.76 -15.55
CA PRO A 442 -12.56 -26.98 -15.78
C PRO A 442 -11.06 -26.70 -15.74
N THR A 443 -10.29 -27.59 -15.12
CA THR A 443 -8.82 -27.51 -15.25
C THR A 443 -8.48 -27.63 -16.73
N ALA A 444 -7.77 -26.64 -17.28
CA ALA A 444 -7.14 -26.80 -18.59
C ALA A 444 -6.27 -28.06 -18.49
N SER A 445 -6.65 -29.10 -19.25
CA SER A 445 -5.82 -30.29 -19.40
C SER A 445 -4.46 -29.84 -19.93
N SER A 446 -3.45 -29.88 -19.06
CA SER A 446 -2.04 -29.73 -19.42
C SER A 446 -1.60 -30.90 -20.29
#